data_6079c3c1d3bc39dcf0dcee7cbcbfe2ab
#
_entry.id   6079c3c1d3bc39dcf0dcee7cbcbfe2ab
#
_cell.length_a   1.000
_cell.length_b   1.000
_cell.length_c   1.000
_cell.angle_alpha   90.00
_cell.angle_beta   90.00
_cell.angle_gamma   90.00
#
_symmetry.space_group_name_H-M   'P 1'
#
loop_
_entity.id
_entity.type
_entity.pdbx_description
1 polymer ?
#
loop_
_entity_poly.entity_id
_entity_poly.type
_entity_poly.pdbx_seq_one_letter_code
_entity_poly.pdbx_strand_id
1 'polypeptide(L)'
;MANDRKAILVVEDDPFPRLIQVILDPDTPAARVDAFSHFFAHELPDFAGWCERLRARLGNVYPAEVRLVADQAALLAGLPGAGIVVTESLKIGEAEIAAAGGALRLVQKYGTVVSNIDTRACAQASIRVLTLRRRVNISCAEHAMALMLALARKIHESAGLISIEQLKAAGYSPTQYDRAHTANANWARITGTRNLSRR
;
A
#
# COMPACT_ATOMS: atom_id res chain seq x y z
N MET A 1 -15.31 26.55 26.49
CA MET A 1 -16.21 26.10 25.42
C MET A 1 -15.37 25.30 24.43
N ALA A 2 -15.47 23.98 24.41
CA ALA A 2 -14.80 23.17 23.40
C ALA A 2 -15.43 23.52 22.05
N ASN A 3 -14.57 23.85 21.10
CA ASN A 3 -14.97 24.22 19.74
C ASN A 3 -15.58 22.96 19.08
N ASP A 4 -16.91 22.96 18.92
CA ASP A 4 -17.69 21.81 18.37
C ASP A 4 -17.52 21.66 16.84
N ARG A 5 -16.41 22.14 16.30
CA ARG A 5 -16.09 22.02 14.89
C ARG A 5 -15.41 20.69 14.67
N LYS A 6 -16.05 19.81 13.90
CA LYS A 6 -15.44 18.58 13.38
C LYS A 6 -14.08 18.92 12.73
N ALA A 7 -13.07 18.10 12.97
CA ALA A 7 -11.80 18.22 12.26
C ALA A 7 -12.04 17.98 10.76
N ILE A 8 -11.39 18.76 9.89
CA ILE A 8 -11.46 18.57 8.43
C ILE A 8 -10.12 18.01 7.97
N LEU A 9 -10.19 16.86 7.34
CA LEU A 9 -9.05 16.21 6.70
C LEU A 9 -9.24 16.18 5.19
N VAL A 10 -8.20 16.52 4.44
CA VAL A 10 -8.15 16.28 3.00
C VAL A 10 -7.20 15.12 2.74
N VAL A 11 -7.66 14.10 2.04
CA VAL A 11 -6.94 12.86 1.83
C VAL A 11 -6.90 12.57 0.32
N GLU A 12 -5.70 12.36 -0.22
CA GLU A 12 -5.54 11.92 -1.60
C GLU A 12 -6.27 10.59 -1.82
N ASP A 13 -7.10 10.53 -2.86
CA ASP A 13 -7.99 9.40 -3.15
C ASP A 13 -7.21 8.22 -3.75
N ASP A 14 -6.56 7.47 -2.90
CA ASP A 14 -5.85 6.24 -3.20
C ASP A 14 -6.48 5.07 -2.44
N PRO A 15 -6.43 3.84 -2.97
CA PRO A 15 -7.06 2.66 -2.34
C PRO A 15 -6.81 2.50 -0.84
N PHE A 16 -5.57 2.68 -0.38
CA PHE A 16 -5.25 2.53 1.05
C PHE A 16 -5.58 3.77 1.90
N PRO A 17 -5.23 5.01 1.49
CA PRO A 17 -5.63 6.21 2.20
C PRO A 17 -7.13 6.38 2.43
N ARG A 18 -7.99 5.82 1.56
CA ARG A 18 -9.45 5.77 1.77
C ARG A 18 -9.87 5.14 3.11
N LEU A 19 -9.03 4.26 3.68
CA LEU A 19 -9.27 3.69 5.01
C LEU A 19 -9.38 4.79 6.09
N ILE A 20 -8.69 5.92 5.92
CA ILE A 20 -8.78 7.06 6.83
C ILE A 20 -10.20 7.59 6.91
N GLN A 21 -10.91 7.66 5.77
CA GLN A 21 -12.31 8.06 5.77
C GLN A 21 -13.18 7.04 6.53
N VAL A 22 -12.98 5.74 6.28
CA VAL A 22 -13.73 4.67 6.99
C VAL A 22 -13.56 4.76 8.51
N ILE A 23 -12.36 5.13 8.98
CA ILE A 23 -12.09 5.22 10.41
C ILE A 23 -12.63 6.53 11.00
N LEU A 24 -12.43 7.67 10.31
CA LEU A 24 -12.60 8.99 10.90
C LEU A 24 -13.93 9.65 10.57
N ASP A 25 -14.54 9.33 9.43
CA ASP A 25 -15.74 9.99 8.97
C ASP A 25 -16.99 9.12 9.23
N PRO A 26 -17.88 9.50 10.14
CA PRO A 26 -19.11 8.76 10.40
C PRO A 26 -20.06 8.72 9.21
N ASP A 27 -19.91 9.68 8.27
CA ASP A 27 -20.76 9.79 7.08
C ASP A 27 -20.21 8.95 5.89
N THR A 28 -19.21 8.09 6.14
CA THR A 28 -18.65 7.18 5.13
C THR A 28 -19.72 6.25 4.57
N PRO A 29 -19.86 6.14 3.23
CA PRO A 29 -20.82 5.22 2.60
C PRO A 29 -20.64 3.77 3.08
N ALA A 30 -21.74 3.09 3.43
CA ALA A 30 -21.73 1.71 3.92
C ALA A 30 -21.00 0.77 2.95
N ALA A 31 -21.21 0.92 1.64
CA ALA A 31 -20.52 0.12 0.63
C ALA A 31 -18.98 0.20 0.72
N ARG A 32 -18.44 1.34 1.14
CA ARG A 32 -16.98 1.50 1.36
C ARG A 32 -16.54 0.77 2.62
N VAL A 33 -17.31 0.87 3.69
CA VAL A 33 -17.04 0.13 4.95
C VAL A 33 -17.04 -1.37 4.68
N ASP A 34 -18.03 -1.86 3.93
CA ASP A 34 -18.16 -3.27 3.56
C ASP A 34 -16.99 -3.75 2.70
N ALA A 35 -16.56 -2.93 1.72
CA ALA A 35 -15.42 -3.25 0.87
C ALA A 35 -14.12 -3.42 1.69
N PHE A 36 -13.86 -2.54 2.65
CA PHE A 36 -12.69 -2.67 3.54
C PHE A 36 -12.82 -3.84 4.50
N SER A 37 -14.03 -4.09 5.03
CA SER A 37 -14.29 -5.26 5.89
C SER A 37 -13.98 -6.57 5.15
N HIS A 38 -14.43 -6.70 3.89
CA HIS A 38 -14.12 -7.86 3.04
C HIS A 38 -12.63 -7.97 2.73
N PHE A 39 -11.97 -6.86 2.40
CA PHE A 39 -10.54 -6.85 2.08
C PHE A 39 -9.69 -7.34 3.25
N PHE A 40 -10.03 -6.91 4.46
CA PHE A 40 -9.28 -7.28 5.67
C PHE A 40 -9.78 -8.55 6.35
N ALA A 41 -10.81 -9.23 5.86
CA ALA A 41 -11.47 -10.34 6.54
C ALA A 41 -10.52 -11.46 7.00
N HIS A 42 -9.45 -11.74 6.22
CA HIS A 42 -8.47 -12.77 6.57
C HIS A 42 -7.55 -12.38 7.73
N GLU A 43 -7.12 -11.12 7.79
CA GLU A 43 -6.16 -10.64 8.77
C GLU A 43 -6.84 -10.02 9.98
N LEU A 44 -8.05 -9.50 9.78
CA LEU A 44 -8.81 -8.73 10.76
C LEU A 44 -10.31 -9.08 10.71
N PRO A 45 -10.70 -10.28 11.18
CA PRO A 45 -12.10 -10.74 11.13
C PRO A 45 -13.09 -9.80 11.82
N ASP A 46 -12.66 -9.10 12.88
CA ASP A 46 -13.42 -8.06 13.58
C ASP A 46 -12.97 -6.66 13.13
N PHE A 47 -13.13 -6.36 11.86
CA PHE A 47 -12.76 -5.05 11.30
C PHE A 47 -13.53 -3.90 11.95
N ALA A 48 -14.83 -4.07 12.19
CA ALA A 48 -15.67 -3.05 12.81
C ALA A 48 -15.21 -2.73 14.25
N GLY A 49 -15.02 -3.76 15.07
CA GLY A 49 -14.52 -3.57 16.43
C GLY A 49 -13.08 -3.00 16.48
N TRP A 50 -12.27 -3.32 15.47
CA TRP A 50 -10.94 -2.70 15.33
C TRP A 50 -11.06 -1.19 15.05
N CYS A 51 -11.97 -0.76 14.16
CA CYS A 51 -12.24 0.64 13.90
C CYS A 51 -12.69 1.37 15.17
N GLU A 52 -13.60 0.77 15.96
CA GLU A 52 -14.06 1.36 17.20
C GLU A 52 -12.92 1.52 18.23
N ARG A 53 -12.07 0.50 18.37
CA ARG A 53 -10.89 0.59 19.25
C ARG A 53 -9.92 1.69 18.81
N LEU A 54 -9.76 1.92 17.51
CA LEU A 54 -8.95 3.03 16.99
C LEU A 54 -9.60 4.38 17.32
N ARG A 55 -10.89 4.54 17.03
CA ARG A 55 -11.66 5.76 17.31
C ARG A 55 -11.54 6.19 18.76
N ALA A 56 -11.66 5.24 19.70
CA ALA A 56 -11.49 5.50 21.13
C ALA A 56 -10.11 6.06 21.51
N ARG A 57 -9.08 5.84 20.66
CA ARG A 57 -7.71 6.32 20.90
C ARG A 57 -7.38 7.65 20.22
N LEU A 58 -8.21 8.10 19.29
CA LEU A 58 -7.90 9.26 18.45
C LEU A 58 -8.34 10.59 19.07
N GLY A 59 -9.01 10.56 20.22
CA GLY A 59 -9.44 11.77 20.93
C GLY A 59 -10.23 12.71 20.03
N ASN A 60 -9.82 13.97 19.95
CA ASN A 60 -10.52 15.01 19.23
C ASN A 60 -10.38 14.93 17.70
N VAL A 61 -9.68 13.94 17.15
CA VAL A 61 -9.59 13.74 15.70
C VAL A 61 -10.80 12.97 15.16
N TYR A 62 -11.48 12.22 16.00
CA TYR A 62 -12.74 11.57 15.67
C TYR A 62 -13.90 12.23 16.47
N PRO A 63 -15.06 12.51 15.85
CA PRO A 63 -15.39 12.38 14.43
C PRO A 63 -14.78 13.50 13.58
N ALA A 64 -14.49 13.20 12.31
CA ALA A 64 -13.95 14.17 11.37
C ALA A 64 -14.75 14.19 10.06
N GLU A 65 -14.64 15.27 9.31
CA GLU A 65 -15.02 15.36 7.91
C GLU A 65 -13.81 14.99 7.06
N VAL A 66 -13.91 13.93 6.23
CA VAL A 66 -12.81 13.48 5.37
C VAL A 66 -13.16 13.71 3.91
N ARG A 67 -12.48 14.66 3.28
CA ARG A 67 -12.61 14.99 1.86
C ARG A 67 -11.60 14.17 1.06
N LEU A 68 -12.07 13.26 0.21
CA LEU A 68 -11.22 12.54 -0.73
C LEU A 68 -11.03 13.38 -1.99
N VAL A 69 -9.77 13.48 -2.47
CA VAL A 69 -9.40 14.33 -3.61
C VAL A 69 -8.54 13.53 -4.60
N ALA A 70 -8.97 13.48 -5.86
CA ALA A 70 -8.34 12.65 -6.87
C ALA A 70 -7.19 13.34 -7.63
N ASP A 71 -7.15 14.68 -7.61
CA ASP A 71 -6.20 15.47 -8.36
C ASP A 71 -5.87 16.80 -7.66
N GLN A 72 -4.96 17.57 -8.26
CA GLN A 72 -4.49 18.84 -7.70
C GLN A 72 -5.59 19.91 -7.64
N ALA A 73 -6.51 19.92 -8.61
CA ALA A 73 -7.60 20.90 -8.61
C ALA A 73 -8.61 20.59 -7.50
N ALA A 74 -8.96 19.31 -7.33
CA ALA A 74 -9.80 18.85 -6.24
C ALA A 74 -9.13 19.08 -4.87
N LEU A 75 -7.81 18.91 -4.77
CA LEU A 75 -7.05 19.24 -3.56
C LEU A 75 -7.22 20.71 -3.20
N LEU A 76 -6.93 21.64 -4.12
CA LEU A 76 -7.09 23.07 -3.87
C LEU A 76 -8.51 23.45 -3.45
N ALA A 77 -9.53 22.87 -4.09
CA ALA A 77 -10.93 23.08 -3.76
C ALA A 77 -11.32 22.50 -2.37
N GLY A 78 -10.66 21.40 -1.98
CA GLY A 78 -10.93 20.73 -0.70
C GLY A 78 -10.25 21.36 0.52
N LEU A 79 -9.19 22.16 0.32
CA LEU A 79 -8.35 22.68 1.39
C LEU A 79 -8.98 23.71 2.32
N PRO A 80 -9.96 24.56 1.91
CA PRO A 80 -10.52 25.57 2.82
C PRO A 80 -10.96 24.97 4.16
N GLY A 81 -10.34 25.46 5.25
CA GLY A 81 -10.60 25.04 6.62
C GLY A 81 -9.98 23.70 7.03
N ALA A 82 -9.26 23.01 6.14
CA ALA A 82 -8.62 21.73 6.44
C ALA A 82 -7.44 21.91 7.42
N GLY A 83 -7.47 21.14 8.49
CA GLY A 83 -6.39 21.12 9.47
C GLY A 83 -5.28 20.10 9.14
N ILE A 84 -5.63 19.07 8.40
CA ILE A 84 -4.72 17.94 8.06
C ILE A 84 -4.86 17.62 6.57
N VAL A 85 -3.72 17.39 5.92
CA VAL A 85 -3.65 16.83 4.57
C VAL A 85 -2.88 15.52 4.61
N VAL A 86 -3.40 14.49 3.94
CA VAL A 86 -2.69 13.23 3.67
C VAL A 86 -2.49 13.10 2.18
N THR A 87 -1.23 13.02 1.74
CA THR A 87 -0.87 12.95 0.31
C THR A 87 0.18 11.90 0.03
N GLU A 88 0.06 11.24 -1.11
CA GLU A 88 1.12 10.40 -1.67
C GLU A 88 1.85 11.11 -2.82
N SER A 89 1.13 11.68 -3.76
CA SER A 89 1.69 12.23 -5.01
C SER A 89 1.35 13.69 -5.25
N LEU A 90 0.23 14.18 -4.71
CA LEU A 90 -0.21 15.56 -4.91
C LEU A 90 0.76 16.55 -4.27
N LYS A 91 0.95 17.67 -4.92
CA LYS A 91 1.89 18.71 -4.49
C LYS A 91 1.32 19.51 -3.32
N ILE A 92 2.17 19.82 -2.36
CA ILE A 92 1.88 20.74 -1.27
C ILE A 92 2.96 21.84 -1.28
N GLY A 93 2.57 23.05 -1.63
CA GLY A 93 3.41 24.22 -1.67
C GLY A 93 2.68 25.45 -1.17
N GLU A 94 3.19 26.63 -1.51
CA GLU A 94 2.63 27.91 -1.05
C GLU A 94 1.15 28.10 -1.43
N ALA A 95 0.76 27.65 -2.65
CA ALA A 95 -0.61 27.77 -3.13
C ALA A 95 -1.58 26.94 -2.29
N GLU A 96 -1.22 25.69 -1.98
CA GLU A 96 -2.03 24.79 -1.16
C GLU A 96 -2.10 25.27 0.29
N ILE A 97 -0.99 25.77 0.83
CA ILE A 97 -0.94 26.34 2.18
C ILE A 97 -1.86 27.56 2.26
N ALA A 98 -1.82 28.45 1.27
CA ALA A 98 -2.68 29.62 1.20
C ALA A 98 -4.16 29.24 1.08
N ALA A 99 -4.48 28.24 0.24
CA ALA A 99 -5.85 27.75 0.05
C ALA A 99 -6.49 27.21 1.34
N ALA A 100 -5.69 26.66 2.24
CA ALA A 100 -6.18 26.20 3.55
C ALA A 100 -6.58 27.34 4.52
N GLY A 101 -6.31 28.60 4.15
CA GLY A 101 -6.75 29.78 4.91
C GLY A 101 -6.19 29.84 6.34
N GLY A 102 -4.96 29.33 6.55
CA GLY A 102 -4.31 29.30 7.85
C GLY A 102 -4.82 28.21 8.80
N ALA A 103 -5.67 27.29 8.35
CA ALA A 103 -6.18 26.17 9.15
C ALA A 103 -5.21 24.99 9.21
N LEU A 104 -4.40 24.80 8.16
CA LEU A 104 -3.52 23.64 8.01
C LEU A 104 -2.44 23.60 9.11
N ARG A 105 -2.31 22.46 9.77
CA ARG A 105 -1.35 22.21 10.86
C ARG A 105 -0.44 21.02 10.58
N LEU A 106 -0.90 20.07 9.75
CA LEU A 106 -0.22 18.82 9.51
C LEU A 106 -0.33 18.39 8.04
N VAL A 107 0.80 18.05 7.45
CA VAL A 107 0.87 17.30 6.19
C VAL A 107 1.45 15.94 6.49
N GLN A 108 0.66 14.90 6.28
CA GLN A 108 1.10 13.51 6.37
C GLN A 108 1.43 12.98 4.99
N LYS A 109 2.70 12.74 4.74
CA LYS A 109 3.15 12.03 3.54
C LYS A 109 2.87 10.55 3.68
N TYR A 110 2.12 9.98 2.73
CA TYR A 110 1.92 8.53 2.64
C TYR A 110 3.10 7.89 1.91
N GLY A 111 4.23 7.84 2.58
CA GLY A 111 5.53 7.40 2.08
C GLY A 111 6.66 8.13 2.80
N THR A 112 7.90 7.93 2.35
CA THR A 112 9.10 8.52 2.97
C THR A 112 9.75 9.62 2.14
N VAL A 113 9.46 9.67 0.83
CA VAL A 113 10.04 10.66 -0.09
C VAL A 113 9.13 11.87 -0.20
N VAL A 114 9.62 13.03 0.21
CA VAL A 114 8.85 14.28 0.32
C VAL A 114 9.07 15.25 -0.85
N SER A 115 9.51 14.77 -2.01
CA SER A 115 9.82 15.60 -3.18
C SER A 115 8.62 16.41 -3.72
N ASN A 116 7.40 15.99 -3.38
CA ASN A 116 6.16 16.68 -3.73
C ASN A 116 5.69 17.68 -2.66
N ILE A 117 6.44 17.86 -1.57
CA ILE A 117 6.08 18.75 -0.46
C ILE A 117 7.15 19.82 -0.30
N ASP A 118 6.78 21.09 -0.38
CA ASP A 118 7.66 22.20 -0.02
C ASP A 118 7.78 22.27 1.51
N THR A 119 8.77 21.55 2.03
CA THR A 119 9.01 21.48 3.47
C THR A 119 9.45 22.83 4.06
N ARG A 120 10.06 23.72 3.24
CA ARG A 120 10.45 25.07 3.66
C ARG A 120 9.21 25.94 3.85
N ALA A 121 8.32 25.96 2.87
CA ALA A 121 7.04 26.70 2.97
C ALA A 121 6.21 26.19 4.15
N CYS A 122 6.14 24.86 4.33
CA CYS A 122 5.46 24.27 5.48
C CYS A 122 6.07 24.75 6.83
N ALA A 123 7.41 24.75 6.95
CA ALA A 123 8.08 25.19 8.16
C ALA A 123 7.83 26.68 8.45
N GLN A 124 7.86 27.53 7.43
CA GLN A 124 7.56 28.97 7.55
C GLN A 124 6.11 29.21 8.03
N ALA A 125 5.18 28.37 7.60
CA ALA A 125 3.77 28.41 8.01
C ALA A 125 3.50 27.65 9.32
N SER A 126 4.52 27.15 10.02
CA SER A 126 4.41 26.32 11.23
C SER A 126 3.58 25.04 11.02
N ILE A 127 3.62 24.47 9.81
CA ILE A 127 2.96 23.22 9.46
C ILE A 127 3.94 22.06 9.65
N ARG A 128 3.53 21.05 10.40
CA ARG A 128 4.32 19.86 10.61
C ARG A 128 4.23 18.94 9.38
N VAL A 129 5.35 18.40 8.94
CA VAL A 129 5.40 17.38 7.89
C VAL A 129 5.83 16.06 8.52
N LEU A 130 5.01 15.04 8.38
CA LEU A 130 5.29 13.69 8.85
C LEU A 130 5.36 12.73 7.66
N THR A 131 6.20 11.71 7.78
CA THR A 131 6.36 10.65 6.78
C THR A 131 5.91 9.31 7.34
N LEU A 132 5.53 8.38 6.46
CA LEU A 132 5.12 7.04 6.83
C LEU A 132 5.99 6.01 6.09
N ARG A 133 6.71 5.16 6.82
CA ARG A 133 7.34 3.98 6.22
C ARG A 133 6.29 2.90 6.03
N ARG A 134 5.95 2.61 4.79
CA ARG A 134 4.95 1.58 4.44
C ARG A 134 5.57 0.19 4.54
N ARG A 135 4.95 -0.69 5.34
CA ARG A 135 5.39 -2.10 5.46
C ARG A 135 5.18 -2.90 4.17
N VAL A 136 4.20 -2.55 3.38
CA VAL A 136 3.92 -3.17 2.08
C VAL A 136 5.14 -3.14 1.13
N ASN A 137 6.05 -2.20 1.29
CA ASN A 137 7.27 -2.14 0.48
C ASN A 137 8.16 -3.38 0.68
N ILE A 138 8.11 -4.01 1.86
CA ILE A 138 8.84 -5.26 2.14
C ILE A 138 8.22 -6.39 1.33
N SER A 139 6.90 -6.57 1.39
CA SER A 139 6.18 -7.60 0.63
C SER A 139 6.35 -7.44 -0.89
N CYS A 140 6.35 -6.19 -1.39
CA CYS A 140 6.63 -5.92 -2.80
C CYS A 140 8.05 -6.34 -3.20
N ALA A 141 9.05 -6.06 -2.35
CA ALA A 141 10.43 -6.46 -2.61
C ALA A 141 10.59 -7.98 -2.59
N GLU A 142 10.01 -8.66 -1.62
CA GLU A 142 9.99 -10.13 -1.52
C GLU A 142 9.32 -10.76 -2.73
N HIS A 143 8.17 -10.23 -3.16
CA HIS A 143 7.47 -10.69 -4.35
C HIS A 143 8.29 -10.50 -5.63
N ALA A 144 8.94 -9.34 -5.80
CA ALA A 144 9.83 -9.08 -6.92
C ALA A 144 11.01 -10.06 -6.95
N MET A 145 11.61 -10.36 -5.80
CA MET A 145 12.66 -11.37 -5.70
C MET A 145 12.15 -12.78 -6.04
N ALA A 146 10.96 -13.14 -5.53
CA ALA A 146 10.34 -14.42 -5.84
C ALA A 146 10.08 -14.59 -7.34
N LEU A 147 9.53 -13.58 -8.00
CA LEU A 147 9.33 -13.58 -9.45
C LEU A 147 10.64 -13.68 -10.23
N MET A 148 11.67 -12.93 -9.81
CA MET A 148 13.00 -12.99 -10.44
C MET A 148 13.60 -14.38 -10.32
N LEU A 149 13.51 -15.02 -9.16
CA LEU A 149 13.98 -16.38 -8.94
C LEU A 149 13.14 -17.39 -9.75
N ALA A 150 11.83 -17.24 -9.78
CA ALA A 150 10.93 -18.10 -10.55
C ALA A 150 11.25 -18.07 -12.03
N LEU A 151 11.52 -16.89 -12.60
CA LEU A 151 11.93 -16.72 -13.98
C LEU A 151 13.32 -17.28 -14.25
N ALA A 152 14.32 -16.97 -13.41
CA ALA A 152 15.69 -17.43 -13.57
C ALA A 152 15.80 -18.95 -13.49
N ARG A 153 14.98 -19.58 -12.65
CA ARG A 153 14.95 -21.04 -12.44
C ARG A 153 13.86 -21.73 -13.26
N LYS A 154 13.09 -21.01 -14.04
CA LYS A 154 11.98 -21.53 -14.86
C LYS A 154 11.00 -22.39 -14.03
N ILE A 155 10.67 -21.92 -12.82
CA ILE A 155 9.82 -22.69 -11.90
C ILE A 155 8.45 -22.97 -12.52
N HIS A 156 7.90 -22.03 -13.29
CA HIS A 156 6.64 -22.18 -14.00
C HIS A 156 6.66 -23.28 -15.08
N GLU A 157 7.82 -23.55 -15.69
CA GLU A 157 7.98 -24.64 -16.67
C GLU A 157 8.11 -26.01 -15.97
N SER A 158 8.61 -26.03 -14.72
CA SER A 158 8.76 -27.25 -13.93
C SER A 158 7.56 -27.54 -13.02
N ALA A 159 6.57 -26.66 -12.96
CA ALA A 159 5.38 -26.87 -12.17
C ALA A 159 4.62 -28.14 -12.64
N GLY A 160 4.33 -29.04 -11.71
CA GLY A 160 3.71 -30.32 -12.02
C GLY A 160 4.64 -31.45 -12.52
N LEU A 161 5.93 -31.19 -12.73
CA LEU A 161 6.90 -32.21 -13.16
C LEU A 161 7.48 -32.99 -11.96
N ILE A 162 6.61 -33.62 -11.16
CA ILE A 162 6.99 -34.32 -9.92
C ILE A 162 7.11 -35.84 -10.10
N SER A 163 6.52 -36.40 -11.13
CA SER A 163 6.61 -37.84 -11.40
C SER A 163 7.30 -38.14 -12.76
N ILE A 164 7.79 -39.37 -12.91
CA ILE A 164 8.39 -39.84 -14.17
C ILE A 164 7.35 -39.76 -15.31
N GLU A 165 6.09 -40.06 -15.02
CA GLU A 165 5.00 -40.02 -15.99
C GLU A 165 4.76 -38.58 -16.48
N GLN A 166 4.74 -37.63 -15.60
CA GLN A 166 4.57 -36.22 -15.93
C GLN A 166 5.77 -35.68 -16.74
N LEU A 167 6.98 -36.10 -16.37
CA LEU A 167 8.19 -35.75 -17.13
C LEU A 167 8.17 -36.36 -18.56
N LYS A 168 7.74 -37.63 -18.70
CA LYS A 168 7.56 -38.25 -20.02
C LYS A 168 6.52 -37.51 -20.85
N ALA A 169 5.38 -37.18 -20.25
CA ALA A 169 4.31 -36.45 -20.93
C ALA A 169 4.77 -35.05 -21.41
N ALA A 170 5.70 -34.45 -20.67
CA ALA A 170 6.32 -33.18 -21.03
C ALA A 170 7.50 -33.31 -22.03
N GLY A 171 7.76 -34.52 -22.55
CA GLY A 171 8.79 -34.77 -23.57
C GLY A 171 10.21 -35.03 -23.04
N TYR A 172 10.36 -35.23 -21.73
CA TYR A 172 11.66 -35.56 -21.14
C TYR A 172 11.97 -37.06 -21.25
N SER A 173 13.24 -37.39 -21.45
CA SER A 173 13.68 -38.80 -21.55
C SER A 173 13.64 -39.48 -20.18
N PRO A 174 13.00 -40.68 -20.07
CA PRO A 174 12.90 -41.39 -18.80
C PRO A 174 14.25 -41.81 -18.22
N THR A 175 15.25 -42.08 -19.06
CA THR A 175 16.60 -42.48 -18.62
C THR A 175 17.34 -41.37 -17.88
N GLN A 176 16.95 -40.13 -18.04
CA GLN A 176 17.53 -39.00 -17.31
C GLN A 176 17.17 -39.00 -15.82
N TYR A 177 16.17 -39.79 -15.43
CA TYR A 177 15.58 -39.80 -14.07
C TYR A 177 15.59 -41.18 -13.45
N ASP A 178 16.24 -42.15 -14.09
CA ASP A 178 16.42 -43.52 -13.59
C ASP A 178 17.48 -43.50 -12.48
N ARG A 179 17.07 -43.80 -11.24
CA ARG A 179 17.94 -43.86 -10.08
C ARG A 179 19.12 -44.78 -10.21
N ALA A 180 18.99 -45.86 -10.99
CA ALA A 180 20.04 -46.85 -11.19
C ALA A 180 21.16 -46.34 -12.12
N HIS A 181 20.85 -45.38 -12.99
CA HIS A 181 21.74 -44.98 -14.09
C HIS A 181 22.11 -43.50 -14.07
N THR A 182 21.52 -42.68 -13.22
CA THR A 182 21.83 -41.24 -13.13
C THR A 182 22.62 -40.92 -11.87
N ALA A 183 23.75 -40.27 -12.04
CA ALA A 183 24.55 -39.73 -10.93
C ALA A 183 23.82 -38.59 -10.17
N ASN A 184 22.78 -38.05 -10.74
CA ASN A 184 22.04 -36.93 -10.18
C ASN A 184 20.54 -37.16 -10.39
N ALA A 185 19.88 -37.67 -9.36
CA ALA A 185 18.45 -37.94 -9.35
C ALA A 185 17.58 -36.66 -9.31
N ASN A 186 18.19 -35.47 -9.32
CA ASN A 186 17.48 -34.25 -9.09
C ASN A 186 17.22 -33.51 -10.38
N TRP A 187 15.95 -33.23 -10.57
CA TRP A 187 15.46 -32.14 -11.34
C TRP A 187 15.54 -32.32 -12.84
N ALA A 188 14.40 -32.27 -13.43
CA ALA A 188 14.28 -31.99 -14.84
C ALA A 188 15.32 -30.94 -15.21
N ARG A 189 16.26 -31.28 -16.04
CA ARG A 189 17.25 -30.36 -16.60
C ARG A 189 16.52 -29.43 -17.57
N ILE A 190 15.77 -28.51 -17.03
CA ILE A 190 15.12 -27.46 -17.82
C ILE A 190 16.26 -26.61 -18.38
N THR A 191 16.41 -26.63 -19.69
CA THR A 191 17.44 -25.85 -20.37
C THR A 191 17.21 -24.38 -20.18
N GLY A 192 18.28 -23.59 -20.05
CA GLY A 192 18.23 -22.13 -19.92
C GLY A 192 17.96 -21.62 -18.51
N THR A 193 17.97 -22.48 -17.47
CA THR A 193 17.99 -22.00 -16.09
C THR A 193 19.32 -21.29 -15.77
N ARG A 194 19.25 -20.22 -14.99
CA ARG A 194 20.42 -19.42 -14.62
C ARG A 194 20.56 -19.30 -13.11
N ASN A 195 21.80 -19.33 -12.63
CA ASN A 195 22.10 -18.91 -11.27
C ASN A 195 22.31 -17.40 -11.23
N LEU A 196 21.75 -16.74 -10.24
CA LEU A 196 21.91 -15.28 -10.07
C LEU A 196 23.35 -14.90 -9.70
N SER A 197 24.15 -15.85 -9.19
CA SER A 197 25.56 -15.66 -8.83
C SER A 197 26.53 -15.77 -10.00
N ARG A 198 26.08 -16.14 -11.18
CA ARG A 198 26.93 -16.20 -12.38
C ARG A 198 26.47 -15.14 -13.38
N ARG A 199 27.25 -14.12 -13.49
CA ARG A 199 27.33 -13.27 -14.70
C ARG A 199 28.27 -13.89 -15.71
#